data_1a98fb477e03191c78bd8f94f50cf878
#
_entry.id   1a98fb477e03191c78bd8f94f50cf878
#
_cell.length_a   1.000
_cell.length_b   1.000
_cell.length_c   1.000
_cell.angle_alpha   90.00
_cell.angle_beta   90.00
_cell.angle_gamma   90.00
#
_symmetry.space_group_name_H-M   'P 1'
#
loop_
_entity.id
_entity.type
_entity.pdbx_description
1 polymer ?
#
loop_
_entity_poly.entity_id
_entity_poly.type
_entity_poly.pdbx_seq_one_letter_code
_entity_poly.pdbx_strand_id
1 'polypeptide(L)'
;VGSEMCIRDRDPSKATIFIQSQISELCELTFYYMDLVTVARLQRNPTVKSEIQMRNFEASIPVGFFTYPISQASDITAFKATTVPVGGDQLPMIEQTREIVHKFNTVYAPVLVEPKALLPENEACQRLPGIDGKAKMSKSLGNCIYLSDSADDVRTKIMSMYTDPEHLLVSDPGHLEGNTVFTYLDAFCQPEHFERYLPDYANLDELKAHYTRGGLGDVKVKKFLNNVMQETLEPIRNRRKELEKDIPAVYEILKKGSDEARGVAAQTLSEVKSAMRINYFDDAELIRMQSEKYEGQ
;
A
#
# COMPACT_ATOMS: atom_id res chain seq x y z
N VAL A 1 9.88 -10.44 -3.20
CA VAL A 1 9.85 -10.00 -1.80
C VAL A 1 8.50 -9.39 -1.41
N GLY A 2 7.78 -8.69 -2.33
CA GLY A 2 6.44 -8.16 -2.05
C GLY A 2 5.31 -9.19 -2.18
N SER A 3 5.44 -10.14 -3.09
CA SER A 3 4.40 -11.11 -3.42
C SER A 3 4.14 -12.15 -2.32
N GLU A 4 5.16 -12.54 -1.56
CA GLU A 4 4.99 -13.46 -0.44
C GLU A 4 4.09 -12.90 0.68
N MET A 5 4.09 -11.59 0.89
CA MET A 5 3.22 -10.93 1.86
C MET A 5 1.75 -11.01 1.44
N CYS A 6 1.45 -10.78 0.17
CA CYS A 6 0.08 -10.76 -0.33
C CYS A 6 -0.63 -12.12 -0.27
N ILE A 7 0.09 -13.23 -0.48
CA ILE A 7 -0.50 -14.58 -0.42
C ILE A 7 -0.82 -15.02 1.01
N ARG A 8 -0.13 -14.46 2.01
CA ARG A 8 -0.31 -14.83 3.42
C ARG A 8 -1.58 -14.26 4.04
N ASP A 9 -1.94 -13.04 3.66
CA ASP A 9 -3.06 -12.27 4.21
C ASP A 9 -4.23 -12.11 3.21
N ARG A 10 -4.05 -12.59 1.97
CA ARG A 10 -5.06 -12.55 0.92
C ARG A 10 -5.45 -13.95 0.48
N ASP A 11 -6.71 -14.08 0.10
CA ASP A 11 -7.25 -15.30 -0.49
C ASP A 11 -7.08 -15.25 -2.03
N PRO A 12 -6.20 -16.10 -2.62
CA PRO A 12 -5.96 -16.07 -4.06
C PRO A 12 -7.17 -16.50 -4.89
N SER A 13 -8.22 -17.04 -4.26
CA SER A 13 -9.49 -17.31 -4.96
C SER A 13 -10.37 -16.06 -5.12
N LYS A 14 -10.08 -15.00 -4.35
CA LYS A 14 -10.82 -13.74 -4.33
C LYS A 14 -10.02 -12.55 -4.87
N ALA A 15 -8.71 -12.72 -5.02
CA ALA A 15 -7.80 -11.66 -5.43
C ALA A 15 -6.75 -12.20 -6.38
N THR A 16 -6.50 -11.49 -7.49
CA THR A 16 -5.43 -11.80 -8.42
C THR A 16 -4.12 -11.26 -7.86
N ILE A 17 -3.16 -12.17 -7.59
CA ILE A 17 -1.83 -11.84 -7.06
C ILE A 17 -0.82 -12.11 -8.15
N PHE A 18 -0.07 -11.10 -8.57
CA PHE A 18 0.82 -11.19 -9.71
C PHE A 18 2.17 -10.53 -9.46
N ILE A 19 3.14 -10.83 -10.32
CA ILE A 19 4.46 -10.21 -10.32
C ILE A 19 4.44 -9.06 -11.34
N GLN A 20 4.59 -7.82 -10.87
CA GLN A 20 4.54 -6.59 -11.67
C GLN A 20 5.46 -6.68 -12.91
N SER A 21 6.70 -7.16 -12.74
CA SER A 21 7.67 -7.27 -13.84
C SER A 21 7.30 -8.29 -14.92
N GLN A 22 6.25 -9.09 -14.70
CA GLN A 22 5.73 -10.01 -15.72
C GLN A 22 4.68 -9.34 -16.62
N ILE A 23 4.28 -8.10 -16.32
CA ILE A 23 3.29 -7.33 -17.07
C ILE A 23 4.01 -6.23 -17.85
N SER A 24 4.51 -6.55 -19.04
CA SER A 24 5.26 -5.62 -19.88
C SER A 24 4.44 -4.41 -20.34
N GLU A 25 3.14 -4.57 -20.44
CA GLU A 25 2.15 -3.55 -20.80
C GLU A 25 2.20 -2.33 -19.89
N LEU A 26 2.58 -2.51 -18.62
CA LEU A 26 2.76 -1.41 -17.67
C LEU A 26 3.91 -0.48 -18.06
N CYS A 27 4.99 -1.04 -18.64
CA CYS A 27 6.10 -0.24 -19.12
C CYS A 27 5.70 0.60 -20.32
N GLU A 28 4.95 0.01 -21.26
CA GLU A 28 4.49 0.72 -22.47
C GLU A 28 3.50 1.83 -22.10
N LEU A 29 2.52 1.57 -21.24
CA LEU A 29 1.61 2.58 -20.71
C LEU A 29 2.37 3.72 -19.99
N THR A 30 3.34 3.37 -19.15
CA THR A 30 4.17 4.37 -18.45
C THR A 30 4.84 5.30 -19.46
N PHE A 31 5.37 4.77 -20.55
CA PHE A 31 6.03 5.56 -21.58
C PHE A 31 5.07 6.54 -22.27
N TYR A 32 3.86 6.09 -22.63
CA TYR A 32 2.83 6.99 -23.19
C TYR A 32 2.40 8.06 -22.20
N TYR A 33 2.30 7.74 -20.92
CA TYR A 33 1.93 8.72 -19.90
C TYR A 33 3.04 9.74 -19.63
N MET A 34 4.31 9.42 -19.89
CA MET A 34 5.41 10.40 -19.80
C MET A 34 5.21 11.59 -20.73
N ASP A 35 4.56 11.41 -21.89
CA ASP A 35 4.24 12.50 -22.82
C ASP A 35 3.15 13.45 -22.28
N LEU A 36 2.42 13.02 -21.27
CA LEU A 36 1.34 13.78 -20.65
C LEU A 36 1.77 14.56 -19.40
N VAL A 37 2.97 14.26 -18.85
CA VAL A 37 3.43 14.83 -17.58
C VAL A 37 4.70 15.62 -17.77
N THR A 38 4.75 16.85 -17.23
CA THR A 38 5.96 17.65 -17.30
C THR A 38 6.91 17.40 -16.14
N VAL A 39 8.21 17.59 -16.35
CA VAL A 39 9.23 17.55 -15.28
C VAL A 39 8.85 18.46 -14.11
N ALA A 40 8.39 19.68 -14.42
CA ALA A 40 7.97 20.65 -13.40
C ALA A 40 6.77 20.15 -12.56
N ARG A 41 5.89 19.35 -13.14
CA ARG A 41 4.76 18.75 -12.38
C ARG A 41 5.25 17.68 -11.41
N LEU A 42 6.18 16.83 -11.85
CA LEU A 42 6.78 15.81 -10.97
C LEU A 42 7.57 16.45 -9.82
N GLN A 43 8.35 17.50 -10.08
CA GLN A 43 9.08 18.23 -9.05
C GLN A 43 8.17 18.88 -8.00
N ARG A 44 6.95 19.23 -8.35
CA ARG A 44 5.95 19.78 -7.41
C ARG A 44 5.17 18.74 -6.63
N ASN A 45 5.29 17.46 -6.98
CA ASN A 45 4.63 16.41 -6.20
C ASN A 45 5.23 16.34 -4.78
N PRO A 46 4.43 16.53 -3.72
CA PRO A 46 4.95 16.61 -2.34
C PRO A 46 5.72 15.37 -1.90
N THR A 47 5.25 14.18 -2.30
CA THR A 47 5.89 12.91 -1.95
C THR A 47 7.24 12.78 -2.65
N VAL A 48 7.32 13.06 -3.94
CA VAL A 48 8.59 13.06 -4.70
C VAL A 48 9.59 14.05 -4.08
N LYS A 49 9.13 15.26 -3.76
CA LYS A 49 9.97 16.31 -3.16
C LYS A 49 10.55 15.87 -1.81
N SER A 50 9.73 15.32 -0.93
CA SER A 50 10.19 14.87 0.39
C SER A 50 11.15 13.68 0.28
N GLU A 51 10.93 12.76 -0.64
CA GLU A 51 11.82 11.61 -0.85
C GLU A 51 13.17 12.01 -1.46
N ILE A 52 13.21 12.98 -2.39
CA ILE A 52 14.46 13.53 -2.93
C ILE A 52 15.31 14.08 -1.79
N GLN A 53 14.71 14.84 -0.88
CA GLN A 53 15.41 15.40 0.29
C GLN A 53 15.91 14.31 1.24
N MET A 54 15.06 13.34 1.59
CA MET A 54 15.43 12.25 2.50
C MET A 54 16.56 11.37 1.95
N ARG A 55 16.66 11.22 0.63
CA ARG A 55 17.67 10.38 -0.02
C ARG A 55 18.91 11.13 -0.47
N ASN A 56 18.98 12.45 -0.23
CA ASN A 56 20.07 13.32 -0.70
C ASN A 56 20.32 13.23 -2.22
N PHE A 57 19.25 13.13 -3.01
CA PHE A 57 19.34 13.04 -4.47
C PHE A 57 19.44 14.40 -5.17
N GLU A 58 19.52 15.50 -4.44
CA GLU A 58 19.44 16.88 -4.98
C GLU A 58 20.39 17.16 -6.15
N ALA A 59 21.59 16.58 -6.12
CA ALA A 59 22.60 16.77 -7.17
C ALA A 59 22.48 15.74 -8.33
N SER A 60 21.82 14.60 -8.12
CA SER A 60 21.76 13.52 -9.11
C SER A 60 20.52 12.62 -8.86
N ILE A 61 19.41 12.98 -9.48
CA ILE A 61 18.16 12.24 -9.37
C ILE A 61 18.14 11.14 -10.42
N PRO A 62 18.07 9.85 -10.03
CA PRO A 62 17.89 8.77 -11.01
C PRO A 62 16.56 8.92 -11.75
N VAL A 63 16.56 8.79 -13.09
CA VAL A 63 15.35 8.96 -13.91
C VAL A 63 14.23 8.02 -13.47
N GLY A 64 14.53 6.74 -13.24
CA GLY A 64 13.53 5.77 -12.79
C GLY A 64 12.91 6.13 -11.44
N PHE A 65 13.70 6.72 -10.51
CA PHE A 65 13.17 7.27 -9.28
C PHE A 65 12.27 8.48 -9.54
N PHE A 66 12.67 9.37 -10.42
CA PHE A 66 11.91 10.58 -10.70
C PHE A 66 10.58 10.32 -11.41
N THR A 67 10.51 9.27 -12.23
CA THR A 67 9.34 8.91 -13.03
C THR A 67 8.42 7.87 -12.40
N TYR A 68 8.74 7.33 -11.19
CA TYR A 68 7.92 6.29 -10.57
C TYR A 68 6.44 6.70 -10.34
N PRO A 69 6.08 7.99 -10.12
CA PRO A 69 4.66 8.36 -10.01
C PRO A 69 3.86 8.10 -11.29
N ILE A 70 4.52 8.17 -12.45
CA ILE A 70 3.91 7.84 -13.74
C ILE A 70 3.77 6.33 -13.88
N SER A 71 4.77 5.56 -13.45
CA SER A 71 4.68 4.10 -13.40
C SER A 71 3.57 3.64 -12.46
N GLN A 72 3.43 4.26 -11.30
CA GLN A 72 2.33 3.97 -10.38
C GLN A 72 0.95 4.27 -11.01
N ALA A 73 0.85 5.31 -11.83
CA ALA A 73 -0.37 5.58 -12.58
C ALA A 73 -0.69 4.45 -13.58
N SER A 74 0.32 3.85 -14.22
CA SER A 74 0.11 2.69 -15.10
C SER A 74 -0.34 1.45 -14.32
N ASP A 75 0.23 1.19 -13.14
CA ASP A 75 -0.19 0.10 -12.25
C ASP A 75 -1.67 0.19 -11.87
N ILE A 76 -2.21 1.39 -11.75
CA ILE A 76 -3.61 1.63 -11.40
C ILE A 76 -4.52 1.56 -12.64
N THR A 77 -4.15 2.24 -13.71
CA THR A 77 -5.03 2.43 -14.87
C THR A 77 -5.05 1.24 -15.81
N ALA A 78 -3.99 0.42 -15.88
CA ALA A 78 -3.96 -0.80 -16.67
C ALA A 78 -5.10 -1.77 -16.29
N PHE A 79 -5.50 -1.75 -15.03
CA PHE A 79 -6.59 -2.58 -14.50
C PHE A 79 -7.91 -1.82 -14.36
N LYS A 80 -7.99 -0.59 -14.87
CA LYS A 80 -9.17 0.30 -14.75
C LYS A 80 -9.69 0.38 -13.30
N ALA A 81 -8.77 0.45 -12.34
CA ALA A 81 -9.09 0.47 -10.93
C ALA A 81 -9.96 1.69 -10.58
N THR A 82 -11.13 1.44 -10.01
CA THR A 82 -12.06 2.49 -9.56
C THR A 82 -11.73 2.98 -8.16
N THR A 83 -11.14 2.10 -7.34
CA THR A 83 -10.83 2.38 -5.94
C THR A 83 -9.47 1.82 -5.59
N VAL A 84 -8.63 2.64 -4.95
CA VAL A 84 -7.26 2.26 -4.54
C VAL A 84 -7.12 2.49 -3.04
N PRO A 85 -6.99 1.42 -2.23
CA PRO A 85 -6.71 1.55 -0.80
C PRO A 85 -5.30 2.12 -0.60
N VAL A 86 -5.20 3.26 0.10
CA VAL A 86 -3.94 3.98 0.29
C VAL A 86 -3.83 4.60 1.69
N GLY A 87 -2.60 4.83 2.14
CA GLY A 87 -2.34 5.73 3.26
C GLY A 87 -2.39 7.20 2.81
N GLY A 88 -2.48 8.12 3.77
CA GLY A 88 -2.57 9.56 3.48
C GLY A 88 -1.38 10.12 2.70
N ASP A 89 -0.19 9.53 2.84
CA ASP A 89 1.02 9.88 2.12
C ASP A 89 0.97 9.56 0.61
N GLN A 90 0.02 8.71 0.17
CA GLN A 90 -0.18 8.33 -1.24
C GLN A 90 -1.23 9.18 -1.96
N LEU A 91 -1.94 10.07 -1.27
CA LEU A 91 -2.94 10.95 -1.91
C LEU A 91 -2.35 11.76 -3.07
N PRO A 92 -1.13 12.34 -2.98
CA PRO A 92 -0.52 13.04 -4.12
C PRO A 92 -0.26 12.15 -5.34
N MET A 93 -0.08 10.83 -5.15
CA MET A 93 0.07 9.88 -6.26
C MET A 93 -1.25 9.58 -6.93
N ILE A 94 -2.32 9.41 -6.17
CA ILE A 94 -3.67 9.23 -6.72
C ILE A 94 -4.10 10.48 -7.49
N GLU A 95 -3.81 11.67 -6.98
CA GLU A 95 -4.09 12.93 -7.68
C GLU A 95 -3.30 13.02 -9.00
N GLN A 96 -2.01 12.67 -8.98
CA GLN A 96 -1.20 12.60 -10.20
C GLN A 96 -1.77 11.61 -11.22
N THR A 97 -2.26 10.47 -10.77
CA THR A 97 -2.93 9.48 -11.64
C THR A 97 -4.20 10.06 -12.26
N ARG A 98 -5.04 10.73 -11.47
CA ARG A 98 -6.27 11.38 -11.96
C ARG A 98 -5.99 12.46 -13.00
N GLU A 99 -4.94 13.26 -12.79
CA GLU A 99 -4.48 14.26 -13.76
C GLU A 99 -4.07 13.61 -15.09
N ILE A 100 -3.35 12.49 -15.04
CA ILE A 100 -2.95 11.72 -16.24
C ILE A 100 -4.19 11.20 -16.97
N VAL A 101 -5.10 10.55 -16.24
CA VAL A 101 -6.36 10.03 -16.79
C VAL A 101 -7.18 11.12 -17.45
N HIS A 102 -7.37 12.23 -16.75
CA HIS A 102 -8.12 13.37 -17.27
C HIS A 102 -7.50 13.91 -18.57
N LYS A 103 -6.17 14.10 -18.56
CA LYS A 103 -5.46 14.62 -19.72
C LYS A 103 -5.50 13.65 -20.90
N PHE A 104 -5.29 12.35 -20.65
CA PHE A 104 -5.39 11.33 -21.69
C PHE A 104 -6.78 11.31 -22.32
N ASN A 105 -7.82 11.23 -21.51
CA ASN A 105 -9.21 11.17 -21.96
C ASN A 105 -9.65 12.43 -22.71
N THR A 106 -9.08 13.58 -22.37
CA THR A 106 -9.36 14.86 -23.06
C THR A 106 -8.64 14.96 -24.40
N VAL A 107 -7.37 14.51 -24.47
CA VAL A 107 -6.54 14.66 -25.67
C VAL A 107 -6.87 13.59 -26.72
N TYR A 108 -7.16 12.36 -26.28
CA TYR A 108 -7.35 11.22 -27.17
C TYR A 108 -8.81 10.73 -27.18
N ALA A 109 -9.20 9.93 -26.19
CA ALA A 109 -10.56 9.43 -26.04
C ALA A 109 -10.81 8.96 -24.59
N PRO A 110 -12.06 8.86 -24.13
CA PRO A 110 -12.42 8.46 -22.76
C PRO A 110 -12.25 6.94 -22.57
N VAL A 111 -11.02 6.48 -22.43
CA VAL A 111 -10.64 5.07 -22.28
C VAL A 111 -10.28 4.74 -20.82
N LEU A 112 -9.60 5.66 -20.13
CA LEU A 112 -9.07 5.44 -18.80
C LEU A 112 -10.10 5.82 -17.73
N VAL A 113 -10.07 5.11 -16.60
CA VAL A 113 -10.96 5.32 -15.45
C VAL A 113 -10.25 6.11 -14.36
N GLU A 114 -10.88 7.16 -13.84
CA GLU A 114 -10.34 7.92 -12.70
C GLU A 114 -10.47 7.13 -11.40
N PRO A 115 -9.37 6.89 -10.69
CA PRO A 115 -9.40 6.17 -9.42
C PRO A 115 -9.83 7.08 -8.28
N LYS A 116 -10.45 6.47 -7.24
CA LYS A 116 -10.71 7.10 -5.95
C LYS A 116 -9.78 6.51 -4.90
N ALA A 117 -9.20 7.37 -4.06
CA ALA A 117 -8.49 6.91 -2.88
C ALA A 117 -9.48 6.39 -1.83
N LEU A 118 -9.17 5.23 -1.24
CA LEU A 118 -9.86 4.72 -0.07
C LEU A 118 -8.88 4.78 1.10
N LEU A 119 -9.14 5.69 2.02
CA LEU A 119 -8.36 5.82 3.26
C LEU A 119 -8.93 4.88 4.33
N PRO A 120 -8.10 4.39 5.26
CA PRO A 120 -8.58 3.70 6.44
C PRO A 120 -9.53 4.60 7.24
N GLU A 121 -10.65 4.04 7.72
CA GLU A 121 -11.61 4.75 8.58
C GLU A 121 -10.97 5.17 9.90
N ASN A 122 -10.08 4.35 10.43
CA ASN A 122 -9.34 4.62 11.65
C ASN A 122 -8.06 5.41 11.33
N GLU A 123 -7.95 6.63 11.86
CA GLU A 123 -6.78 7.50 11.68
C GLU A 123 -5.47 6.85 12.15
N ALA A 124 -5.50 6.04 13.21
CA ALA A 124 -4.33 5.30 13.69
C ALA A 124 -3.78 4.33 12.64
N CYS A 125 -4.65 3.78 11.76
CA CYS A 125 -4.25 2.90 10.67
C CYS A 125 -3.66 3.65 9.47
N GLN A 126 -3.86 4.96 9.36
CA GLN A 126 -3.32 5.74 8.24
C GLN A 126 -1.79 5.85 8.30
N ARG A 127 -1.22 5.88 9.51
CA ARG A 127 0.22 6.00 9.70
C ARG A 127 0.65 5.43 11.06
N LEU A 128 0.95 4.13 11.11
CA LEU A 128 1.47 3.53 12.33
C LEU A 128 2.90 4.01 12.63
N PRO A 129 3.18 4.44 13.87
CA PRO A 129 4.53 4.74 14.32
C PRO A 129 5.35 3.45 14.42
N GLY A 130 6.69 3.58 14.35
CA GLY A 130 7.59 2.50 14.73
C GLY A 130 7.50 2.20 16.23
N ILE A 131 8.01 1.05 16.65
CA ILE A 131 8.02 0.65 18.07
C ILE A 131 8.78 1.64 18.98
N ASP A 132 9.65 2.46 18.39
CA ASP A 132 10.43 3.53 19.05
C ASP A 132 9.61 4.81 19.34
N GLY A 133 8.38 4.91 18.80
CA GLY A 133 7.51 6.08 18.97
C GLY A 133 7.98 7.38 18.31
N LYS A 134 9.15 7.37 17.63
CA LYS A 134 9.78 8.58 17.11
C LYS A 134 9.56 8.82 15.63
N ALA A 135 9.50 7.75 14.85
CA ALA A 135 9.42 7.81 13.41
C ALA A 135 8.34 6.88 12.86
N LYS A 136 7.95 7.09 11.60
CA LYS A 136 7.12 6.12 10.86
C LYS A 136 7.79 4.75 10.87
N MET A 137 7.00 3.69 11.00
CA MET A 137 7.45 2.31 10.84
C MET A 137 8.23 2.15 9.54
N SER A 138 9.47 1.70 9.62
CA SER A 138 10.36 1.54 8.46
C SER A 138 11.30 0.35 8.62
N LYS A 139 11.43 -0.45 7.56
CA LYS A 139 12.37 -1.58 7.53
C LYS A 139 13.81 -1.13 7.72
N SER A 140 14.20 0.01 7.14
CA SER A 140 15.55 0.55 7.24
C SER A 140 15.93 1.03 8.63
N LEU A 141 14.94 1.39 9.45
CA LEU A 141 15.15 1.81 10.84
C LEU A 141 15.08 0.64 11.84
N GLY A 142 14.67 -0.55 11.40
CA GLY A 142 14.52 -1.70 12.27
C GLY A 142 13.42 -1.58 13.34
N ASN A 143 12.54 -0.59 13.24
CA ASN A 143 11.50 -0.26 14.20
C ASN A 143 10.12 -0.87 13.84
N CYS A 144 10.12 -1.96 13.04
CA CYS A 144 8.91 -2.60 12.55
C CYS A 144 8.57 -3.88 13.32
N ILE A 145 7.28 -4.15 13.46
CA ILE A 145 6.76 -5.51 13.65
C ILE A 145 6.49 -6.09 12.26
N TYR A 146 7.14 -7.20 11.94
CA TYR A 146 6.96 -7.88 10.66
C TYR A 146 5.88 -8.94 10.74
N LEU A 147 5.11 -9.14 9.66
CA LEU A 147 4.15 -10.26 9.56
C LEU A 147 4.84 -11.63 9.66
N SER A 148 6.17 -11.67 9.45
CA SER A 148 7.00 -12.86 9.55
C SER A 148 7.64 -13.06 10.92
N ASP A 149 7.51 -12.10 11.84
CA ASP A 149 8.09 -12.22 13.17
C ASP A 149 7.49 -13.42 13.92
N SER A 150 8.34 -14.12 14.67
CA SER A 150 7.88 -15.16 15.58
C SER A 150 7.03 -14.56 16.71
N ALA A 151 6.28 -15.40 17.40
CA ALA A 151 5.51 -14.95 18.56
C ALA A 151 6.39 -14.29 19.63
N ASP A 152 7.60 -14.81 19.83
CA ASP A 152 8.56 -14.28 20.80
C ASP A 152 9.19 -12.97 20.32
N ASP A 153 9.47 -12.82 19.01
CA ASP A 153 9.95 -11.55 18.45
C ASP A 153 8.90 -10.45 18.61
N VAL A 154 7.64 -10.73 18.26
CA VAL A 154 6.53 -9.80 18.45
C VAL A 154 6.40 -9.38 19.90
N ARG A 155 6.44 -10.35 20.83
CA ARG A 155 6.40 -10.08 22.27
C ARG A 155 7.56 -9.19 22.70
N THR A 156 8.77 -9.49 22.29
CA THR A 156 9.98 -8.72 22.63
C THR A 156 9.85 -7.27 22.13
N LYS A 157 9.42 -7.10 20.88
CA LYS A 157 9.20 -5.79 20.28
C LYS A 157 8.13 -4.99 21.02
N ILE A 158 6.99 -5.60 21.35
CA ILE A 158 5.93 -4.95 22.11
C ILE A 158 6.37 -4.55 23.51
N MET A 159 7.09 -5.43 24.21
CA MET A 159 7.60 -5.11 25.54
C MET A 159 8.63 -3.98 25.51
N SER A 160 9.34 -3.78 24.40
CA SER A 160 10.29 -2.67 24.19
C SER A 160 9.65 -1.40 23.61
N MET A 161 8.36 -1.40 23.26
CA MET A 161 7.68 -0.23 22.72
C MET A 161 7.81 0.99 23.62
N TYR A 162 7.99 2.13 22.95
CA TYR A 162 7.95 3.42 23.64
C TYR A 162 6.57 3.67 24.26
N THR A 163 6.58 4.12 25.51
CA THR A 163 5.41 4.54 26.28
C THR A 163 5.59 5.97 26.75
N ASP A 164 4.88 6.37 27.78
CA ASP A 164 5.01 7.68 28.39
C ASP A 164 6.25 7.75 29.30
N PRO A 165 7.23 8.64 29.03
CA PRO A 165 8.43 8.78 29.85
C PRO A 165 8.16 9.40 31.23
N GLU A 166 7.00 10.04 31.43
CA GLU A 166 6.60 10.62 32.73
C GLU A 166 5.85 9.62 33.63
N HIS A 167 5.38 8.48 33.05
CA HIS A 167 4.68 7.44 33.79
C HIS A 167 5.69 6.45 34.43
N LEU A 168 6.38 6.89 35.47
CA LEU A 168 7.43 6.11 36.14
C LEU A 168 6.90 5.10 37.17
N LEU A 169 5.85 5.48 37.89
CA LEU A 169 5.18 4.64 38.86
C LEU A 169 3.78 4.28 38.36
N VAL A 170 3.29 3.11 38.77
CA VAL A 170 1.93 2.67 38.42
C VAL A 170 0.86 3.66 38.89
N SER A 171 1.12 4.40 39.99
CA SER A 171 0.23 5.41 40.53
C SER A 171 0.19 6.72 39.74
N ASP A 172 1.20 6.94 38.88
CA ASP A 172 1.28 8.21 38.15
C ASP A 172 0.19 8.28 37.06
N PRO A 173 -0.36 9.43 36.79
CA PRO A 173 -1.18 9.66 35.62
C PRO A 173 -0.37 9.43 34.34
N GLY A 174 -0.94 8.69 33.39
CA GLY A 174 -0.26 8.43 32.11
C GLY A 174 -0.80 9.31 30.99
N HIS A 175 0.02 9.57 29.97
CA HIS A 175 -0.34 10.30 28.76
C HIS A 175 -0.54 9.36 27.58
N LEU A 176 -1.57 9.62 26.80
CA LEU A 176 -1.90 8.84 25.60
C LEU A 176 -1.22 9.38 24.34
N GLU A 177 -0.98 10.69 24.30
CA GLU A 177 -0.36 11.35 23.16
C GLU A 177 1.09 10.86 22.98
N GLY A 178 1.41 10.40 21.80
CA GLY A 178 2.72 9.82 21.49
C GLY A 178 2.98 8.42 22.08
N ASN A 179 2.04 7.86 22.83
CA ASN A 179 2.16 6.52 23.39
C ASN A 179 1.88 5.46 22.33
N THR A 180 2.95 4.83 21.86
CA THR A 180 2.90 3.85 20.76
C THR A 180 2.00 2.66 21.07
N VAL A 181 1.96 2.22 22.32
CA VAL A 181 1.14 1.05 22.75
C VAL A 181 -0.34 1.34 22.54
N PHE A 182 -0.83 2.52 22.94
CA PHE A 182 -2.22 2.89 22.71
C PHE A 182 -2.54 3.15 21.25
N THR A 183 -1.61 3.71 20.48
CA THR A 183 -1.78 3.85 19.02
C THR A 183 -2.00 2.50 18.34
N TYR A 184 -1.25 1.46 18.75
CA TYR A 184 -1.46 0.12 18.22
C TYR A 184 -2.75 -0.54 18.73
N LEU A 185 -3.15 -0.28 19.97
CA LEU A 185 -4.45 -0.71 20.47
C LEU A 185 -5.60 -0.04 19.70
N ASP A 186 -5.50 1.26 19.39
CA ASP A 186 -6.48 1.95 18.54
C ASP A 186 -6.59 1.33 17.14
N ALA A 187 -5.47 0.84 16.59
CA ALA A 187 -5.45 0.25 15.27
C ALA A 187 -5.96 -1.21 15.22
N PHE A 188 -5.70 -2.01 16.24
CA PHE A 188 -5.88 -3.47 16.17
C PHE A 188 -6.86 -4.04 17.21
N CYS A 189 -7.16 -3.32 18.29
CA CYS A 189 -8.02 -3.84 19.34
C CYS A 189 -9.49 -3.87 18.91
N GLN A 190 -10.16 -4.98 19.20
CA GLN A 190 -11.58 -5.18 18.98
C GLN A 190 -12.27 -5.44 20.33
N PRO A 191 -13.58 -5.21 20.47
CA PRO A 191 -14.31 -5.44 21.72
C PRO A 191 -14.11 -6.84 22.31
N GLU A 192 -14.05 -7.85 21.46
CA GLU A 192 -13.91 -9.25 21.87
C GLU A 192 -12.57 -9.55 22.55
N HIS A 193 -11.55 -8.72 22.32
CA HIS A 193 -10.26 -8.87 22.98
C HIS A 193 -10.33 -8.55 24.47
N PHE A 194 -11.24 -7.64 24.88
CA PHE A 194 -11.43 -7.32 26.29
C PHE A 194 -12.05 -8.52 27.03
N GLU A 195 -13.09 -9.13 26.48
CA GLU A 195 -13.72 -10.30 27.07
C GLU A 195 -12.72 -11.45 27.30
N ARG A 196 -11.79 -11.64 26.36
CA ARG A 196 -10.81 -12.74 26.41
C ARG A 196 -9.63 -12.48 27.28
N TYR A 197 -9.06 -11.26 27.20
CA TYR A 197 -7.71 -11.00 27.72
C TYR A 197 -7.67 -9.95 28.82
N LEU A 198 -8.71 -9.14 28.96
CA LEU A 198 -8.74 -8.06 29.94
C LEU A 198 -10.19 -7.74 30.41
N PRO A 199 -10.90 -8.73 30.98
CA PRO A 199 -12.33 -8.61 31.32
C PRO A 199 -12.62 -7.59 32.41
N ASP A 200 -11.60 -7.02 33.05
CA ASP A 200 -11.75 -5.93 34.03
C ASP A 200 -12.23 -4.61 33.38
N TYR A 201 -12.21 -4.51 32.02
CA TYR A 201 -12.57 -3.30 31.26
C TYR A 201 -13.59 -3.67 30.18
N ALA A 202 -14.59 -2.80 30.00
CA ALA A 202 -15.59 -3.01 28.96
C ALA A 202 -15.08 -2.67 27.54
N ASN A 203 -14.13 -1.74 27.43
CA ASN A 203 -13.63 -1.27 26.15
C ASN A 203 -12.30 -0.51 26.28
N LEU A 204 -11.74 -0.06 25.14
CA LEU A 204 -10.48 0.66 25.08
C LEU A 204 -10.54 2.04 25.74
N ASP A 205 -11.68 2.72 25.67
CA ASP A 205 -11.85 4.04 26.30
C ASP A 205 -11.77 3.95 27.84
N GLU A 206 -12.34 2.90 28.42
CA GLU A 206 -12.24 2.65 29.86
C GLU A 206 -10.79 2.33 30.27
N LEU A 207 -10.08 1.54 29.48
CA LEU A 207 -8.65 1.25 29.69
C LEU A 207 -7.81 2.53 29.62
N LYS A 208 -8.05 3.39 28.62
CA LYS A 208 -7.41 4.70 28.45
C LYS A 208 -7.69 5.63 29.62
N ALA A 209 -8.96 5.72 30.05
CA ALA A 209 -9.38 6.53 31.21
C ALA A 209 -8.68 6.07 32.50
N HIS A 210 -8.51 4.76 32.70
CA HIS A 210 -7.79 4.25 33.85
C HIS A 210 -6.28 4.58 33.76
N TYR A 211 -5.65 4.43 32.60
CA TYR A 211 -4.25 4.79 32.40
C TYR A 211 -3.99 6.27 32.68
N THR A 212 -4.85 7.14 32.16
CA THR A 212 -4.75 8.60 32.35
C THR A 212 -4.98 9.04 33.81
N ARG A 213 -5.83 8.32 34.55
CA ARG A 213 -6.08 8.59 35.97
C ARG A 213 -4.94 8.14 36.89
N GLY A 214 -4.08 7.23 36.43
CA GLY A 214 -3.11 6.50 37.23
C GLY A 214 -3.69 5.24 37.87
N GLY A 215 -2.80 4.32 38.24
CA GLY A 215 -3.15 3.01 38.79
C GLY A 215 -3.04 1.85 37.82
N LEU A 216 -2.65 2.11 36.58
CA LEU A 216 -2.46 1.10 35.53
C LEU A 216 -1.06 1.18 34.94
N GLY A 217 -0.22 0.19 35.20
CA GLY A 217 1.15 0.18 34.71
C GLY A 217 1.30 -0.28 33.25
N ASP A 218 2.29 0.26 32.54
CA ASP A 218 2.62 -0.02 31.14
C ASP A 218 2.73 -1.51 30.81
N VAL A 219 3.31 -2.29 31.71
CA VAL A 219 3.49 -3.74 31.51
C VAL A 219 2.15 -4.46 31.33
N LYS A 220 1.10 -4.07 32.06
CA LYS A 220 -0.25 -4.67 31.91
C LYS A 220 -0.83 -4.32 30.53
N VAL A 221 -0.69 -3.07 30.09
CA VAL A 221 -1.16 -2.61 28.78
C VAL A 221 -0.37 -3.27 27.64
N LYS A 222 0.96 -3.36 27.76
CA LYS A 222 1.80 -4.07 26.77
C LYS A 222 1.46 -5.55 26.66
N LYS A 223 1.17 -6.23 27.77
CA LYS A 223 0.73 -7.64 27.75
C LYS A 223 -0.61 -7.78 27.03
N PHE A 224 -1.53 -6.86 27.26
CA PHE A 224 -2.81 -6.85 26.55
C PHE A 224 -2.59 -6.64 25.05
N LEU A 225 -1.82 -5.63 24.64
CA LEU A 225 -1.47 -5.41 23.24
C LEU A 225 -0.81 -6.65 22.62
N ASN A 226 0.09 -7.31 23.37
CA ASN A 226 0.72 -8.54 22.86
C ASN A 226 -0.33 -9.61 22.53
N ASN A 227 -1.34 -9.82 23.39
CA ASN A 227 -2.38 -10.80 23.11
C ASN A 227 -3.19 -10.43 21.87
N VAL A 228 -3.58 -9.15 21.72
CA VAL A 228 -4.26 -8.63 20.53
C VAL A 228 -3.42 -8.87 19.28
N MET A 229 -2.14 -8.53 19.31
CA MET A 229 -1.23 -8.71 18.17
C MET A 229 -0.96 -10.18 17.85
N GLN A 230 -0.87 -11.06 18.85
CA GLN A 230 -0.71 -12.50 18.62
C GLN A 230 -1.94 -13.07 17.91
N GLU A 231 -3.16 -12.71 18.37
CA GLU A 231 -4.40 -13.16 17.72
C GLU A 231 -4.50 -12.66 16.27
N THR A 232 -4.09 -11.43 16.03
CA THR A 232 -4.08 -10.83 14.67
C THR A 232 -3.05 -11.49 13.75
N LEU A 233 -1.85 -11.79 14.25
CA LEU A 233 -0.74 -12.25 13.41
C LEU A 233 -0.64 -13.78 13.31
N GLU A 234 -1.20 -14.54 14.24
CA GLU A 234 -1.11 -16.00 14.25
C GLU A 234 -1.71 -16.67 13.00
N PRO A 235 -2.91 -16.29 12.52
CA PRO A 235 -3.45 -16.86 11.28
C PRO A 235 -2.53 -16.60 10.07
N ILE A 236 -1.92 -15.41 10.00
CA ILE A 236 -0.98 -15.04 8.93
C ILE A 236 0.28 -15.90 9.01
N ARG A 237 0.85 -16.08 10.22
CA ARG A 237 2.02 -16.94 10.44
C ARG A 237 1.74 -18.40 10.08
N ASN A 238 0.58 -18.90 10.46
CA ASN A 238 0.19 -20.28 10.17
C ASN A 238 0.01 -20.50 8.67
N ARG A 239 -0.67 -19.57 7.98
CA ARG A 239 -0.80 -19.61 6.52
C ARG A 239 0.56 -19.59 5.83
N ARG A 240 1.49 -18.75 6.32
CA ARG A 240 2.86 -18.73 5.82
C ARG A 240 3.53 -20.10 5.93
N LYS A 241 3.49 -20.72 7.12
CA LYS A 241 4.11 -22.04 7.36
C LYS A 241 3.54 -23.12 6.43
N GLU A 242 2.26 -23.06 6.11
CA GLU A 242 1.66 -23.98 5.14
C GLU A 242 2.19 -23.74 3.72
N LEU A 243 2.25 -22.49 3.29
CA LEU A 243 2.76 -22.13 1.97
C LEU A 243 4.26 -22.45 1.79
N GLU A 244 5.05 -22.35 2.86
CA GLU A 244 6.48 -22.70 2.86
C GLU A 244 6.74 -24.19 2.63
N LYS A 245 5.76 -25.06 2.83
CA LYS A 245 5.86 -26.51 2.56
C LYS A 245 5.76 -26.85 1.08
N ASP A 246 5.16 -25.95 0.27
CA ASP A 246 4.94 -26.18 -1.15
C ASP A 246 5.22 -24.89 -1.94
N ILE A 247 6.49 -24.58 -2.09
CA ILE A 247 6.95 -23.41 -2.88
C ILE A 247 6.53 -23.51 -4.35
N PRO A 248 6.58 -24.67 -5.04
CA PRO A 248 6.03 -24.79 -6.38
C PRO A 248 4.58 -24.31 -6.51
N ALA A 249 3.68 -24.68 -5.59
CA ALA A 249 2.30 -24.19 -5.59
C ALA A 249 2.20 -22.68 -5.45
N VAL A 250 3.09 -22.03 -4.68
CA VAL A 250 3.17 -20.56 -4.59
C VAL A 250 3.52 -19.94 -5.94
N TYR A 251 4.48 -20.53 -6.66
CA TYR A 251 4.84 -20.05 -8.01
C TYR A 251 3.71 -20.23 -9.02
N GLU A 252 2.95 -21.33 -8.94
CA GLU A 252 1.77 -21.53 -9.79
C GLU A 252 0.69 -20.48 -9.55
N ILE A 253 0.42 -20.10 -8.29
CA ILE A 253 -0.49 -19.00 -7.95
C ILE A 253 -0.01 -17.70 -8.60
N LEU A 254 1.26 -17.36 -8.45
CA LEU A 254 1.85 -16.14 -9.01
C LEU A 254 1.84 -16.14 -10.54
N LYS A 255 2.13 -17.29 -11.16
CA LYS A 255 2.10 -17.45 -12.62
C LYS A 255 0.69 -17.25 -13.15
N LYS A 256 -0.30 -17.96 -12.60
CA LYS A 256 -1.70 -17.83 -12.99
C LYS A 256 -2.18 -16.39 -12.84
N GLY A 257 -1.90 -15.75 -11.71
CA GLY A 257 -2.28 -14.36 -11.48
C GLY A 257 -1.57 -13.39 -12.45
N SER A 258 -0.31 -13.66 -12.81
CA SER A 258 0.42 -12.85 -13.80
C SER A 258 -0.15 -12.99 -15.21
N ASP A 259 -0.52 -14.21 -15.62
CA ASP A 259 -1.14 -14.45 -16.93
C ASP A 259 -2.51 -13.78 -17.03
N GLU A 260 -3.33 -13.84 -15.96
CA GLU A 260 -4.63 -13.15 -15.86
C GLU A 260 -4.46 -11.62 -15.91
N ALA A 261 -3.57 -11.08 -15.07
CA ALA A 261 -3.29 -9.65 -15.01
C ALA A 261 -2.77 -9.12 -16.35
N ARG A 262 -1.91 -9.87 -17.03
CA ARG A 262 -1.42 -9.50 -18.36
C ARG A 262 -2.56 -9.42 -19.38
N GLY A 263 -3.50 -10.34 -19.36
CA GLY A 263 -4.66 -10.29 -20.25
C GLY A 263 -5.47 -9.01 -20.09
N VAL A 264 -5.72 -8.59 -18.86
CA VAL A 264 -6.44 -7.33 -18.56
C VAL A 264 -5.61 -6.10 -18.99
N ALA A 265 -4.32 -6.07 -18.67
CA ALA A 265 -3.44 -4.96 -19.03
C ALA A 265 -3.28 -4.83 -20.55
N ALA A 266 -3.16 -5.96 -21.29
CA ALA A 266 -3.09 -5.98 -22.74
C ALA A 266 -4.36 -5.42 -23.39
N GLN A 267 -5.54 -5.74 -22.85
CA GLN A 267 -6.79 -5.18 -23.30
C GLN A 267 -6.81 -3.64 -23.15
N THR A 268 -6.45 -3.13 -21.98
CA THR A 268 -6.38 -1.69 -21.72
C THR A 268 -5.35 -1.00 -22.63
N LEU A 269 -4.18 -1.62 -22.81
CA LEU A 269 -3.14 -1.10 -23.71
C LEU A 269 -3.62 -1.03 -25.15
N SER A 270 -4.35 -2.04 -25.63
CA SER A 270 -4.95 -2.05 -26.98
C SER A 270 -5.93 -0.90 -27.16
N GLU A 271 -6.80 -0.63 -26.17
CA GLU A 271 -7.72 0.49 -26.19
C GLU A 271 -7.00 1.85 -26.19
N VAL A 272 -5.91 1.97 -25.40
CA VAL A 272 -5.05 3.17 -25.36
C VAL A 272 -4.42 3.41 -26.73
N LYS A 273 -3.82 2.38 -27.34
CA LYS A 273 -3.23 2.48 -28.67
C LYS A 273 -4.26 2.87 -29.75
N SER A 274 -5.45 2.32 -29.68
CA SER A 274 -6.54 2.66 -30.59
C SER A 274 -6.97 4.13 -30.42
N ALA A 275 -7.10 4.61 -29.18
CA ALA A 275 -7.40 6.01 -28.89
C ALA A 275 -6.33 6.98 -29.40
N MET A 276 -5.06 6.58 -29.30
CA MET A 276 -3.91 7.33 -29.81
C MET A 276 -3.73 7.20 -31.34
N ARG A 277 -4.48 6.31 -31.99
CA ARG A 277 -4.36 5.97 -33.42
C ARG A 277 -2.97 5.46 -33.82
N ILE A 278 -2.37 4.63 -32.97
CA ILE A 278 -1.06 3.98 -33.21
C ILE A 278 -1.18 2.45 -33.36
N ASN A 279 -2.39 1.94 -33.52
CA ASN A 279 -2.74 0.55 -33.75
C ASN A 279 -2.80 0.18 -35.24
N TYR A 280 -1.89 0.73 -36.04
CA TYR A 280 -1.88 0.76 -37.51
C TYR A 280 -2.33 -0.52 -38.22
N PHE A 281 -1.93 -1.70 -37.71
CA PHE A 281 -2.23 -3.00 -38.36
C PHE A 281 -3.60 -3.55 -37.97
N ASP A 282 -4.20 -3.03 -36.90
CA ASP A 282 -5.49 -3.47 -36.37
C ASP A 282 -6.61 -2.46 -36.70
N ASP A 283 -6.29 -1.35 -37.37
CA ASP A 283 -7.24 -0.31 -37.80
C ASP A 283 -7.64 -0.52 -39.26
N ALA A 284 -8.64 -1.37 -39.50
CA ALA A 284 -9.15 -1.67 -40.84
C ALA A 284 -9.68 -0.43 -41.56
N GLU A 285 -10.25 0.54 -40.82
CA GLU A 285 -10.74 1.78 -41.42
C GLU A 285 -9.60 2.68 -41.90
N LEU A 286 -8.54 2.81 -41.09
CA LEU A 286 -7.34 3.55 -41.49
C LEU A 286 -6.72 2.92 -42.76
N ILE A 287 -6.60 1.59 -42.78
CA ILE A 287 -6.05 0.86 -43.94
C ILE A 287 -6.92 1.13 -45.16
N ARG A 288 -8.25 1.03 -45.06
CA ARG A 288 -9.20 1.32 -46.14
C ARG A 288 -9.06 2.76 -46.66
N MET A 289 -9.06 3.75 -45.76
CA MET A 289 -8.91 5.15 -46.13
C MET A 289 -7.57 5.42 -46.85
N GLN A 290 -6.47 4.78 -46.40
CA GLN A 290 -5.21 4.94 -47.06
C GLN A 290 -5.21 4.27 -48.46
N SER A 291 -5.82 3.09 -48.60
CA SER A 291 -5.95 2.41 -49.91
C SER A 291 -6.75 3.26 -50.88
N GLU A 292 -7.94 3.74 -50.49
CA GLU A 292 -8.79 4.60 -51.34
C GLU A 292 -8.07 5.88 -51.81
N LYS A 293 -7.22 6.46 -50.93
CA LYS A 293 -6.44 7.67 -51.26
C LYS A 293 -5.45 7.47 -52.42
N TYR A 294 -4.91 6.25 -52.54
CA TYR A 294 -3.87 5.95 -53.51
C TYR A 294 -4.33 5.09 -54.70
N GLU A 295 -5.53 4.50 -54.65
CA GLU A 295 -6.13 3.77 -55.79
C GLU A 295 -6.53 4.67 -56.97
N GLY A 296 -6.56 5.98 -56.79
CA GLY A 296 -6.88 6.96 -57.81
C GLY A 296 -5.69 7.71 -58.43
N GLN A 297 -4.47 7.34 -58.06
CA GLN A 297 -3.23 7.89 -58.63
C GLN A 297 -2.56 6.89 -59.54
#